data_5377789344440b659e9d1d82408e8759
#
_entry.id   5377789344440b659e9d1d82408e8759
#
_cell.length_a   1.000
_cell.length_b   1.000
_cell.length_c   1.000
_cell.angle_alpha   90.00
_cell.angle_beta   90.00
_cell.angle_gamma   90.00
#
_symmetry.space_group_name_H-M   'P 1'
#
loop_
_entity.id
_entity.type
_entity.pdbx_description
1 polymer ?
#
loop_
_entity_poly.entity_id
_entity_poly.type
_entity_poly.pdbx_seq_one_letter_code
_entity_poly.pdbx_strand_id
1 'polypeptide(L)'
;MAKRLILVAMAFGAMGVAPLTAQKPDDQIAPMSVQLQRQGEAALAAGKLEDANDSLETALAVDPRNRAVFVDLARVATRQKLFGKAIRFTSKALALEPNDRDALAVQGVAMVEAGATPRAQQNLVRLQQICAKGGCPQAAELGAAIARGPTLAAVKPQVTATKKN
;
A
#
# COMPACT_ATOMS: atom_id res chain seq x y z
N MET A 1 -49.82 42.02 58.55
CA MET A 1 -49.27 42.28 57.22
C MET A 1 -48.31 41.17 56.88
N ALA A 2 -48.80 40.16 56.18
CA ALA A 2 -48.01 38.99 55.85
C ALA A 2 -47.59 39.07 54.36
N LYS A 3 -46.29 39.22 54.10
CA LYS A 3 -45.70 39.19 52.75
C LYS A 3 -45.52 37.73 52.30
N ARG A 4 -46.28 37.32 51.30
CA ARG A 4 -46.10 36.03 50.64
C ARG A 4 -44.91 36.09 49.67
N LEU A 5 -43.84 35.35 49.98
CA LEU A 5 -42.72 35.10 49.07
C LEU A 5 -43.17 33.98 48.10
N ILE A 6 -43.19 34.32 46.83
CA ILE A 6 -43.40 33.33 45.76
C ILE A 6 -41.99 32.85 45.31
N LEU A 7 -41.70 31.57 45.62
CA LEU A 7 -40.50 30.86 45.11
C LEU A 7 -40.79 30.38 43.71
N VAL A 8 -40.15 30.98 42.73
CA VAL A 8 -40.11 30.48 41.33
C VAL A 8 -38.99 29.46 41.23
N ALA A 9 -39.37 28.19 41.15
CA ALA A 9 -38.42 27.12 40.87
C ALA A 9 -38.09 27.11 39.36
N MET A 10 -36.88 27.57 39.00
CA MET A 10 -36.32 27.37 37.65
C MET A 10 -35.87 25.92 37.51
N ALA A 11 -36.59 25.15 36.68
CA ALA A 11 -36.16 23.86 36.24
C ALA A 11 -35.03 24.02 35.22
N PHE A 12 -33.80 23.74 35.62
CA PHE A 12 -32.66 23.62 34.71
C PHE A 12 -32.80 22.27 33.96
N GLY A 13 -33.18 22.35 32.68
CA GLY A 13 -33.17 21.21 31.77
C GLY A 13 -31.72 20.76 31.56
N ALA A 14 -31.41 19.53 31.99
CA ALA A 14 -30.14 18.87 31.66
C ALA A 14 -30.14 18.56 30.14
N MET A 15 -29.46 19.42 29.37
CA MET A 15 -29.06 19.07 28.00
C MET A 15 -28.09 17.90 28.07
N GLY A 16 -28.56 16.71 27.74
CA GLY A 16 -27.72 15.54 27.59
C GLY A 16 -26.72 15.77 26.45
N VAL A 17 -25.46 15.97 26.83
CA VAL A 17 -24.35 15.94 25.88
C VAL A 17 -24.23 14.51 25.39
N ALA A 18 -24.68 14.26 24.15
CA ALA A 18 -24.44 12.98 23.50
C ALA A 18 -22.91 12.76 23.46
N PRO A 19 -22.42 11.54 23.82
CA PRO A 19 -21.00 11.28 23.70
C PRO A 19 -20.61 11.46 22.23
N LEU A 20 -19.69 12.38 21.95
CA LEU A 20 -18.98 12.42 20.68
C LEU A 20 -18.39 11.03 20.51
N THR A 21 -18.91 10.27 19.55
CA THR A 21 -18.25 9.04 19.09
C THR A 21 -16.83 9.43 18.74
N ALA A 22 -15.87 8.93 19.53
CA ALA A 22 -14.45 9.19 19.31
C ALA A 22 -14.16 8.76 17.89
N GLN A 23 -13.91 9.71 17.00
CA GLN A 23 -13.42 9.42 15.66
C GLN A 23 -12.14 8.64 15.85
N LYS A 24 -12.11 7.45 15.25
CA LYS A 24 -10.92 6.60 15.25
C LYS A 24 -9.74 7.44 14.75
N PRO A 25 -8.60 7.47 15.46
CA PRO A 25 -7.42 8.20 15.01
C PRO A 25 -7.13 7.89 13.53
N ASP A 26 -6.83 8.90 12.73
CA ASP A 26 -6.63 8.76 11.28
C ASP A 26 -5.45 7.85 10.91
N ASP A 27 -4.58 7.52 11.88
CA ASP A 27 -3.43 6.63 11.75
C ASP A 27 -3.77 5.14 11.95
N GLN A 28 -4.95 4.82 12.50
CA GLN A 28 -5.33 3.43 12.74
C GLN A 28 -6.07 2.82 11.56
N ILE A 29 -5.46 1.80 10.96
CA ILE A 29 -6.10 0.99 9.93
C ILE A 29 -7.24 0.14 10.54
N ALA A 30 -8.35 0.04 9.81
CA ALA A 30 -9.51 -0.75 10.25
C ALA A 30 -9.11 -2.21 10.50
N PRO A 31 -9.45 -2.80 11.68
CA PRO A 31 -9.08 -4.18 11.99
C PRO A 31 -9.56 -5.20 10.95
N MET A 32 -10.73 -4.98 10.36
CA MET A 32 -11.25 -5.81 9.28
C MET A 32 -10.38 -5.75 8.04
N SER A 33 -9.86 -4.56 7.67
CA SER A 33 -8.92 -4.42 6.55
C SER A 33 -7.63 -5.20 6.81
N VAL A 34 -7.10 -5.15 8.04
CA VAL A 34 -5.91 -5.93 8.44
C VAL A 34 -6.18 -7.44 8.39
N GLN A 35 -7.37 -7.88 8.81
CA GLN A 35 -7.74 -9.29 8.75
C GLN A 35 -7.84 -9.78 7.30
N LEU A 36 -8.49 -9.04 6.42
CA LEU A 36 -8.60 -9.35 4.99
C LEU A 36 -7.23 -9.33 4.30
N GLN A 37 -6.35 -8.40 4.68
CA GLN A 37 -4.96 -8.40 4.21
C GLN A 37 -4.26 -9.71 4.54
N ARG A 38 -4.32 -10.18 5.79
CA ARG A 38 -3.72 -11.46 6.20
C ARG A 38 -4.28 -12.66 5.42
N GLN A 39 -5.57 -12.64 5.11
CA GLN A 39 -6.18 -13.67 4.25
C GLN A 39 -5.59 -13.63 2.83
N GLY A 40 -5.44 -12.44 2.27
CA GLY A 40 -4.81 -12.24 0.97
C GLY A 40 -3.35 -12.67 0.95
N GLU A 41 -2.57 -12.34 1.98
CA GLU A 41 -1.18 -12.80 2.14
C GLU A 41 -1.08 -14.33 2.20
N ALA A 42 -1.97 -14.98 2.96
CA ALA A 42 -2.01 -16.44 3.05
C ALA A 42 -2.37 -17.08 1.71
N ALA A 43 -3.34 -16.52 0.98
CA ALA A 43 -3.72 -16.99 -0.35
C ALA A 43 -2.56 -16.79 -1.36
N LEU A 44 -1.87 -15.64 -1.29
CA LEU A 44 -0.69 -15.37 -2.12
C LEU A 44 0.44 -16.37 -1.83
N ALA A 45 0.70 -16.68 -0.56
CA ALA A 45 1.69 -17.68 -0.17
C ALA A 45 1.32 -19.08 -0.69
N ALA A 46 0.03 -19.42 -0.71
CA ALA A 46 -0.49 -20.67 -1.27
C ALA A 46 -0.54 -20.69 -2.81
N GLY A 47 -0.15 -19.60 -3.49
CA GLY A 47 -0.20 -19.48 -4.94
C GLY A 47 -1.60 -19.26 -5.52
N LYS A 48 -2.61 -19.03 -4.69
CA LYS A 48 -3.99 -18.75 -5.08
C LYS A 48 -4.16 -17.27 -5.40
N LEU A 49 -3.71 -16.86 -6.60
CA LEU A 49 -3.56 -15.46 -6.96
C LEU A 49 -4.90 -14.70 -7.05
N GLU A 50 -5.97 -15.37 -7.50
CA GLU A 50 -7.31 -14.76 -7.57
C GLU A 50 -7.88 -14.55 -6.17
N ASP A 51 -7.87 -15.58 -5.30
CA ASP A 51 -8.32 -15.46 -3.90
C ASP A 51 -7.54 -14.36 -3.16
N ALA A 52 -6.23 -14.24 -3.43
CA ALA A 52 -5.40 -13.19 -2.86
C ALA A 52 -5.84 -11.81 -3.35
N ASN A 53 -6.07 -11.65 -4.65
CA ASN A 53 -6.53 -10.39 -5.23
C ASN A 53 -7.86 -9.95 -4.62
N ASP A 54 -8.85 -10.85 -4.56
CA ASP A 54 -10.20 -10.57 -4.04
C ASP A 54 -10.17 -10.15 -2.57
N SER A 55 -9.41 -10.87 -1.74
CA SER A 55 -9.27 -10.54 -0.31
C SER A 55 -8.58 -9.18 -0.12
N LEU A 56 -7.54 -8.89 -0.90
CA LEU A 56 -6.79 -7.64 -0.82
C LEU A 56 -7.61 -6.44 -1.37
N GLU A 57 -8.33 -6.61 -2.47
CA GLU A 57 -9.21 -5.55 -2.99
C GLU A 57 -10.34 -5.25 -1.99
N THR A 58 -10.90 -6.28 -1.34
CA THR A 58 -11.90 -6.11 -0.27
C THR A 58 -11.28 -5.38 0.93
N ALA A 59 -10.03 -5.67 1.29
CA ALA A 59 -9.33 -4.96 2.35
C ALA A 59 -9.21 -3.46 2.07
N LEU A 60 -8.95 -3.05 0.82
CA LEU A 60 -8.93 -1.65 0.40
C LEU A 60 -10.31 -1.01 0.36
N ALA A 61 -11.37 -1.78 0.06
CA ALA A 61 -12.73 -1.28 0.13
C ALA A 61 -13.12 -0.95 1.58
N VAL A 62 -12.59 -1.71 2.56
CA VAL A 62 -12.81 -1.45 4.00
C VAL A 62 -11.98 -0.27 4.49
N ASP A 63 -10.69 -0.19 4.11
CA ASP A 63 -9.83 0.94 4.47
C ASP A 63 -8.82 1.25 3.35
N PRO A 64 -9.09 2.28 2.53
CA PRO A 64 -8.21 2.67 1.42
C PRO A 64 -6.82 3.19 1.85
N ARG A 65 -6.64 3.48 3.15
CA ARG A 65 -5.36 3.94 3.71
C ARG A 65 -4.42 2.78 4.06
N ASN A 66 -4.90 1.54 3.99
CA ASN A 66 -4.04 0.38 4.26
C ASN A 66 -2.96 0.24 3.18
N ARG A 67 -1.86 0.93 3.41
CA ARG A 67 -0.70 0.99 2.51
C ARG A 67 -0.12 -0.39 2.19
N ALA A 68 -0.05 -1.28 3.19
CA ALA A 68 0.53 -2.60 3.03
C ALA A 68 -0.23 -3.44 2.01
N VAL A 69 -1.56 -3.29 1.94
CA VAL A 69 -2.39 -3.98 0.93
C VAL A 69 -2.01 -3.59 -0.50
N PHE A 70 -1.63 -2.34 -0.76
CA PHE A 70 -1.13 -1.96 -2.09
C PHE A 70 0.17 -2.68 -2.44
N VAL A 71 1.05 -2.90 -1.46
CA VAL A 71 2.29 -3.67 -1.67
C VAL A 71 1.96 -5.13 -1.97
N ASP A 72 1.01 -5.73 -1.25
CA ASP A 72 0.61 -7.13 -1.46
C ASP A 72 -0.09 -7.32 -2.81
N LEU A 73 -0.96 -6.41 -3.22
CA LEU A 73 -1.53 -6.39 -4.58
C LEU A 73 -0.45 -6.24 -5.66
N ALA A 74 0.62 -5.50 -5.39
CA ALA A 74 1.74 -5.42 -6.31
C ALA A 74 2.50 -6.74 -6.41
N ARG A 75 2.65 -7.47 -5.30
CA ARG A 75 3.23 -8.84 -5.30
C ARG A 75 2.37 -9.82 -6.11
N VAL A 76 1.03 -9.78 -5.93
CA VAL A 76 0.09 -10.57 -6.74
C VAL A 76 0.27 -10.24 -8.22
N ALA A 77 0.22 -8.96 -8.58
CA ALA A 77 0.38 -8.51 -9.97
C ALA A 77 1.73 -8.91 -10.57
N THR A 78 2.81 -8.89 -9.78
CA THR A 78 4.15 -9.35 -10.22
C THR A 78 4.14 -10.83 -10.52
N ARG A 79 3.51 -11.66 -9.69
CA ARG A 79 3.36 -13.11 -9.96
C ARG A 79 2.51 -13.40 -11.20
N GLN A 80 1.50 -12.55 -11.46
CA GLN A 80 0.69 -12.60 -12.68
C GLN A 80 1.42 -12.03 -13.92
N LYS A 81 2.67 -11.56 -13.77
CA LYS A 81 3.46 -10.89 -14.81
C LYS A 81 2.84 -9.56 -15.30
N LEU A 82 1.97 -8.96 -14.51
CA LEU A 82 1.33 -7.69 -14.76
C LEU A 82 2.17 -6.53 -14.18
N PHE A 83 3.42 -6.42 -14.64
CA PHE A 83 4.42 -5.51 -14.06
C PHE A 83 3.97 -4.05 -14.03
N GLY A 84 3.28 -3.58 -15.06
CA GLY A 84 2.70 -2.22 -15.08
C GLY A 84 1.63 -2.01 -13.98
N LYS A 85 0.82 -3.05 -13.66
CA LYS A 85 -0.15 -3.01 -12.55
C LYS A 85 0.59 -2.98 -11.20
N ALA A 86 1.64 -3.80 -11.06
CA ALA A 86 2.49 -3.81 -9.86
C ALA A 86 3.13 -2.45 -9.58
N ILE A 87 3.71 -1.80 -10.61
CA ILE A 87 4.30 -0.46 -10.49
C ILE A 87 3.24 0.57 -10.06
N ARG A 88 2.01 0.50 -10.58
CA ARG A 88 0.92 1.41 -10.17
C ARG A 88 0.51 1.21 -8.72
N PHE A 89 0.38 -0.02 -8.25
CA PHE A 89 0.05 -0.30 -6.86
C PHE A 89 1.14 0.19 -5.91
N THR A 90 2.41 -0.12 -6.18
CA THR A 90 3.51 0.37 -5.36
C THR A 90 3.64 1.89 -5.37
N SER A 91 3.30 2.55 -6.49
CA SER A 91 3.25 4.02 -6.53
C SER A 91 2.17 4.59 -5.60
N LYS A 92 1.03 3.91 -5.43
CA LYS A 92 0.02 4.30 -4.44
C LYS A 92 0.53 4.10 -3.01
N ALA A 93 1.21 2.99 -2.72
CA ALA A 93 1.83 2.76 -1.42
C ALA A 93 2.87 3.86 -1.09
N LEU A 94 3.71 4.23 -2.06
CA LEU A 94 4.73 5.28 -1.91
C LEU A 94 4.16 6.70 -1.83
N ALA A 95 2.93 6.92 -2.32
CA ALA A 95 2.22 8.18 -2.11
C ALA A 95 1.74 8.33 -0.66
N LEU A 96 1.40 7.22 0.02
CA LEU A 96 1.02 7.19 1.43
C LEU A 96 2.25 7.23 2.35
N GLU A 97 3.30 6.47 2.01
CA GLU A 97 4.56 6.41 2.76
C GLU A 97 5.74 6.40 1.78
N PRO A 98 6.33 7.58 1.52
CA PRO A 98 7.40 7.70 0.54
C PRO A 98 8.64 6.84 0.82
N ASN A 99 8.93 6.53 2.08
CA ASN A 99 10.10 5.75 2.48
C ASN A 99 9.78 4.28 2.79
N ASP A 100 8.63 3.78 2.32
CA ASP A 100 8.28 2.37 2.46
C ASP A 100 9.27 1.47 1.73
N ARG A 101 10.04 0.70 2.51
CA ARG A 101 11.09 -0.18 2.00
C ARG A 101 10.53 -1.33 1.16
N ASP A 102 9.40 -1.91 1.56
CA ASP A 102 8.76 -3.00 0.84
C ASP A 102 8.19 -2.51 -0.50
N ALA A 103 7.52 -1.35 -0.51
CA ALA A 103 7.03 -0.75 -1.73
C ALA A 103 8.15 -0.41 -2.72
N LEU A 104 9.28 0.16 -2.25
CA LEU A 104 10.45 0.46 -3.08
C LEU A 104 11.06 -0.81 -3.68
N ALA A 105 11.20 -1.89 -2.89
CA ALA A 105 11.75 -3.15 -3.35
C ALA A 105 10.84 -3.81 -4.40
N VAL A 106 9.56 -4.00 -4.08
CA VAL A 106 8.58 -4.62 -5.00
C VAL A 106 8.43 -3.82 -6.28
N GLN A 107 8.43 -2.47 -6.19
CA GLN A 107 8.41 -1.62 -7.37
C GLN A 107 9.66 -1.81 -8.22
N GLY A 108 10.83 -1.85 -7.59
CA GLY A 108 12.11 -2.07 -8.27
C GLY A 108 12.15 -3.42 -8.99
N VAL A 109 11.73 -4.50 -8.33
CA VAL A 109 11.62 -5.83 -8.95
C VAL A 109 10.68 -5.80 -10.17
N ALA A 110 9.50 -5.21 -10.04
CA ALA A 110 8.56 -5.07 -11.16
C ALA A 110 9.14 -4.23 -12.31
N MET A 111 9.95 -3.20 -11.99
CA MET A 111 10.67 -2.40 -13.00
C MET A 111 11.74 -3.21 -13.74
N VAL A 112 12.51 -4.06 -13.02
CA VAL A 112 13.49 -4.97 -13.64
C VAL A 112 12.79 -5.89 -14.64
N GLU A 113 11.72 -6.55 -14.22
CA GLU A 113 10.94 -7.46 -15.04
C GLU A 113 10.28 -6.77 -16.26
N ALA A 114 9.96 -5.48 -16.12
CA ALA A 114 9.46 -4.65 -17.22
C ALA A 114 10.57 -4.08 -18.13
N GLY A 115 11.85 -4.41 -17.88
CA GLY A 115 12.99 -3.90 -18.65
C GLY A 115 13.44 -2.48 -18.27
N ALA A 116 12.88 -1.89 -17.21
CA ALA A 116 13.20 -0.54 -16.74
C ALA A 116 14.30 -0.54 -15.64
N THR A 117 15.36 -1.33 -15.84
CA THR A 117 16.46 -1.51 -14.88
C THR A 117 17.07 -0.22 -14.34
N PRO A 118 17.29 0.84 -15.15
CA PRO A 118 17.85 2.10 -14.62
C PRO A 118 16.97 2.75 -13.54
N ARG A 119 15.64 2.61 -13.65
CA ARG A 119 14.69 3.10 -12.63
C ARG A 119 14.73 2.24 -11.37
N ALA A 120 14.87 0.93 -11.52
CA ALA A 120 15.05 0.00 -10.40
C ALA A 120 16.33 0.32 -9.60
N GLN A 121 17.41 0.70 -10.26
CA GLN A 121 18.64 1.15 -9.62
C GLN A 121 18.44 2.41 -8.75
N GLN A 122 17.59 3.34 -9.18
CA GLN A 122 17.25 4.52 -8.36
C GLN A 122 16.55 4.11 -7.05
N ASN A 123 15.62 3.14 -7.12
CA ASN A 123 14.99 2.60 -5.92
C ASN A 123 16.01 1.90 -5.01
N LEU A 124 16.97 1.16 -5.58
CA LEU A 124 18.01 0.51 -4.80
C LEU A 124 18.88 1.53 -4.04
N VAL A 125 19.31 2.61 -4.70
CA VAL A 125 20.08 3.69 -4.06
C VAL A 125 19.27 4.30 -2.92
N ARG A 126 17.99 4.56 -3.13
CA ARG A 126 17.10 5.08 -2.09
C ARG A 126 16.95 4.10 -0.92
N LEU A 127 16.76 2.81 -1.17
CA LEU A 127 16.73 1.78 -0.13
C LEU A 127 18.03 1.75 0.68
N GLN A 128 19.19 1.82 0.03
CA GLN A 128 20.49 1.86 0.70
C GLN A 128 20.62 3.08 1.61
N GLN A 129 20.11 4.23 1.21
CA GLN A 129 20.09 5.44 2.03
C GLN A 129 19.17 5.29 3.25
N ILE A 130 17.97 4.73 3.07
CA ILE A 130 16.99 4.51 4.16
C ILE A 130 17.52 3.47 5.16
N CYS A 131 18.13 2.40 4.68
CA CYS A 131 18.60 1.29 5.51
C CYS A 131 19.92 1.57 6.23
N ALA A 132 20.62 2.63 5.85
CA ALA A 132 21.88 3.09 6.47
C ALA A 132 22.91 1.95 6.69
N LYS A 133 23.68 2.02 7.79
CA LYS A 133 24.84 1.15 8.06
C LYS A 133 24.52 -0.32 8.32
N GLY A 134 23.24 -0.67 8.56
CA GLY A 134 22.83 -2.06 8.90
C GLY A 134 22.42 -2.91 7.69
N GLY A 135 22.25 -2.30 6.52
CA GLY A 135 21.61 -2.96 5.38
C GLY A 135 20.14 -3.33 5.66
N CYS A 136 19.43 -3.80 4.65
CA CYS A 136 18.10 -4.36 4.83
C CYS A 136 17.81 -5.45 3.78
N PRO A 137 16.94 -6.41 4.10
CA PRO A 137 16.59 -7.49 3.17
C PRO A 137 16.05 -6.97 1.85
N GLN A 138 15.30 -5.87 1.88
CA GLN A 138 14.68 -5.25 0.70
C GLN A 138 15.75 -4.74 -0.31
N ALA A 139 16.82 -4.13 0.19
CA ALA A 139 17.92 -3.69 -0.68
C ALA A 139 18.69 -4.88 -1.25
N ALA A 140 18.89 -5.95 -0.48
CA ALA A 140 19.53 -7.17 -0.96
C ALA A 140 18.67 -7.88 -2.02
N GLU A 141 17.36 -8.00 -1.81
CA GLU A 141 16.40 -8.56 -2.76
C GLU A 141 16.42 -7.81 -4.09
N LEU A 142 16.29 -6.48 -4.04
CA LEU A 142 16.29 -5.66 -5.25
C LEU A 142 17.63 -5.70 -5.96
N GLY A 143 18.76 -5.66 -5.22
CA GLY A 143 20.10 -5.80 -5.78
C GLY A 143 20.28 -7.12 -6.55
N ALA A 144 19.81 -8.23 -5.95
CA ALA A 144 19.83 -9.54 -6.57
C ALA A 144 18.94 -9.61 -7.85
N ALA A 145 17.76 -8.96 -7.82
CA ALA A 145 16.89 -8.87 -8.98
C ALA A 145 17.54 -8.07 -10.12
N ILE A 146 18.17 -6.94 -9.81
CA ILE A 146 18.90 -6.15 -10.81
C ILE A 146 20.06 -6.93 -11.42
N ALA A 147 20.84 -7.65 -10.60
CA ALA A 147 21.97 -8.45 -11.07
C ALA A 147 21.53 -9.61 -11.98
N ARG A 148 20.39 -10.23 -11.69
CA ARG A 148 19.81 -11.31 -12.49
C ARG A 148 19.24 -10.81 -13.83
N GLY A 149 18.73 -9.58 -13.86
CA GLY A 149 17.98 -9.02 -14.98
C GLY A 149 16.55 -9.59 -15.10
N PRO A 150 15.80 -9.22 -16.16
CA PRO A 150 14.44 -9.67 -16.36
C PRO A 150 14.38 -11.17 -16.62
N THR A 151 13.45 -11.88 -15.95
CA THR A 151 13.27 -13.34 -16.10
C THR A 151 12.54 -13.70 -17.40
N LEU A 152 11.74 -12.79 -17.92
CA LEU A 152 11.16 -12.91 -19.24
C LEU A 152 12.20 -12.36 -20.22
N ALA A 153 12.65 -13.20 -21.16
CA ALA A 153 13.49 -12.75 -22.27
C ALA A 153 12.88 -11.48 -22.85
N ALA A 154 13.65 -10.39 -22.82
CA ALA A 154 13.20 -9.09 -23.25
C ALA A 154 12.49 -9.23 -24.59
N VAL A 155 11.21 -8.91 -24.64
CA VAL A 155 10.55 -8.63 -25.91
C VAL A 155 11.38 -7.53 -26.53
N LYS A 156 12.20 -7.89 -27.55
CA LYS A 156 12.96 -6.89 -28.30
C LYS A 156 11.98 -5.81 -28.70
N PRO A 157 12.23 -4.53 -28.41
CA PRO A 157 11.40 -3.46 -28.94
C PRO A 157 11.46 -3.62 -30.46
N GLN A 158 10.33 -3.97 -31.08
CA GLN A 158 10.20 -3.84 -32.51
C GLN A 158 10.25 -2.33 -32.79
N VAL A 159 11.44 -1.85 -33.11
CA VAL A 159 11.60 -0.55 -33.77
C VAL A 159 10.92 -0.73 -35.10
N THR A 160 9.63 -0.35 -35.16
CA THR A 160 8.96 -0.11 -36.44
C THR A 160 9.70 1.04 -37.10
N ALA A 161 10.66 0.70 -37.96
CA ALA A 161 11.26 1.65 -38.85
C ALA A 161 10.13 2.20 -39.74
N THR A 162 9.69 3.40 -39.38
CA THR A 162 8.76 4.18 -40.23
C THR A 162 9.54 4.47 -41.50
N LYS A 163 9.23 3.71 -42.54
CA LYS A 163 9.75 3.94 -43.88
C LYS A 163 9.21 5.29 -44.34
N LYS A 164 10.07 6.29 -44.37
CA LYS A 164 9.78 7.61 -44.90
C LYS A 164 9.71 7.47 -46.44
N ASN A 165 8.51 7.59 -47.00
CA ASN A 165 8.33 7.87 -48.45
C ASN A 165 8.40 9.34 -48.65
#